data_f1d9606319d2a3f2a59d6497300e6ec8
#
_entry.id   f1d9606319d2a3f2a59d6497300e6ec8
#
_cell.length_a   1.000
_cell.length_b   1.000
_cell.length_c   1.000
_cell.angle_alpha   90.00
_cell.angle_beta   90.00
_cell.angle_gamma   90.00
#
_symmetry.space_group_name_H-M   'P 1'
#
loop_
_entity.id
_entity.type
_entity.pdbx_description
1 polymer ?
#
loop_
_entity_poly.entity_id
_entity_poly.type
_entity_poly.pdbx_seq_one_letter_code
_entity_poly.pdbx_strand_id
1 'polypeptide(L)'
;MSIDSLALEQSVQRLFPNQALDQVLAELLLERAKKNLVKYRTLDRQFQAKYGEEFETWRKTVLDSKPPFQTEQDYFDWEMAVTGIADMQEEIKKLQCLQQQP
;
A
#
# COMPACT_ATOMS: atom_id res chain seq x y z
N MET A 1 -13.48 17.88 -14.18
CA MET A 1 -12.89 19.16 -13.78
C MET A 1 -11.38 19.07 -13.70
N SER A 2 -10.68 20.02 -14.26
CA SER A 2 -9.23 20.07 -14.14
C SER A 2 -8.85 20.96 -12.95
N ILE A 3 -7.75 20.59 -12.30
CA ILE A 3 -7.20 21.36 -11.18
C ILE A 3 -6.42 22.52 -11.75
N ASP A 4 -6.55 23.71 -11.13
CA ASP A 4 -5.74 24.87 -11.48
C ASP A 4 -4.28 24.59 -11.10
N SER A 5 -3.45 24.33 -12.10
CA SER A 5 -2.04 23.95 -11.91
C SER A 5 -1.22 25.06 -11.25
N LEU A 6 -1.50 26.33 -11.58
CA LEU A 6 -0.77 27.45 -10.99
C LEU A 6 -1.07 27.57 -9.50
N ALA A 7 -2.34 27.46 -9.11
CA ALA A 7 -2.73 27.50 -7.69
C ALA A 7 -2.09 26.34 -6.92
N LEU A 8 -2.04 25.17 -7.54
CA LEU A 8 -1.40 23.99 -6.93
C LEU A 8 0.11 24.20 -6.73
N GLU A 9 0.79 24.75 -7.74
CA GLU A 9 2.21 25.07 -7.64
C GLU A 9 2.50 26.06 -6.53
N GLN A 10 1.65 27.06 -6.37
CA GLN A 10 1.77 28.07 -5.30
C GLN A 10 1.63 27.42 -3.93
N SER A 11 0.70 26.48 -3.78
CA SER A 11 0.54 25.71 -2.54
C SER A 11 1.77 24.85 -2.25
N VAL A 12 2.35 24.24 -3.27
CA VAL A 12 3.58 23.46 -3.12
C VAL A 12 4.71 24.34 -2.62
N GLN A 13 4.89 25.52 -3.20
CA GLN A 13 5.93 26.47 -2.78
C GLN A 13 5.74 26.94 -1.34
N ARG A 14 4.49 27.11 -0.93
CA ARG A 14 4.18 27.54 0.43
C ARG A 14 4.49 26.47 1.46
N LEU A 15 4.12 25.20 1.17
CA LEU A 15 4.22 24.11 2.11
C LEU A 15 5.57 23.38 2.04
N PHE A 16 6.24 23.45 0.90
CA PHE A 16 7.53 22.80 0.64
C PHE A 16 8.48 23.81 0.00
N PRO A 17 8.90 24.87 0.75
CA PRO A 17 9.76 25.89 0.17
C PRO A 17 11.10 25.30 -0.30
N ASN A 18 11.56 25.77 -1.45
CA ASN A 18 12.81 25.38 -2.07
C ASN A 18 12.90 23.93 -2.54
N GLN A 19 11.74 23.29 -2.76
CA GLN A 19 11.69 21.94 -3.32
C GLN A 19 11.04 21.96 -4.72
N ALA A 20 11.56 21.14 -5.62
CA ALA A 20 10.97 20.96 -6.93
C ALA A 20 9.69 20.16 -6.82
N LEU A 21 8.74 20.39 -7.75
CA LEU A 21 7.45 19.72 -7.76
C LEU A 21 7.59 18.19 -7.80
N ASP A 22 8.48 17.66 -8.63
CA ASP A 22 8.68 16.23 -8.76
C ASP A 22 9.22 15.61 -7.46
N GLN A 23 10.08 16.31 -6.73
CA GLN A 23 10.58 15.86 -5.43
C GLN A 23 9.46 15.83 -4.39
N VAL A 24 8.60 16.86 -4.39
CA VAL A 24 7.43 16.90 -3.50
C VAL A 24 6.48 15.75 -3.79
N LEU A 25 6.22 15.47 -5.07
CA LEU A 25 5.37 14.35 -5.47
C LEU A 25 5.95 13.02 -5.00
N ALA A 26 7.25 12.81 -5.20
CA ALA A 26 7.91 11.58 -4.76
C ALA A 26 7.80 11.40 -3.25
N GLU A 27 7.98 12.47 -2.48
CA GLU A 27 7.86 12.43 -1.02
C GLU A 27 6.44 12.08 -0.57
N LEU A 28 5.43 12.74 -1.16
CA LEU A 28 4.03 12.49 -0.81
C LEU A 28 3.58 11.08 -1.21
N LEU A 29 4.01 10.61 -2.37
CA LEU A 29 3.73 9.25 -2.82
C LEU A 29 4.38 8.22 -1.91
N LEU A 30 5.60 8.48 -1.45
CA LEU A 30 6.31 7.60 -0.52
C LEU A 30 5.57 7.52 0.81
N GLU A 31 5.11 8.64 1.33
CA GLU A 31 4.31 8.67 2.57
C GLU A 31 3.04 7.82 2.42
N ARG A 32 2.35 7.95 1.30
CA ARG A 32 1.12 7.19 1.04
C ARG A 32 1.41 5.71 0.91
N ALA A 33 2.49 5.34 0.22
CA ALA A 33 2.87 3.93 0.07
C ALA A 33 3.20 3.31 1.43
N LYS A 34 3.89 4.03 2.30
CA LYS A 34 4.19 3.57 3.66
C LYS A 34 2.93 3.39 4.51
N LYS A 35 1.97 4.31 4.40
CA LYS A 35 0.69 4.19 5.09
C LYS A 35 -0.09 2.96 4.63
N ASN A 36 -0.12 2.75 3.31
CA ASN A 36 -0.80 1.59 2.74
C ASN A 36 -0.12 0.28 3.19
N LEU A 37 1.20 0.27 3.27
CA LEU A 37 1.94 -0.90 3.76
C LEU A 37 1.54 -1.26 5.19
N VAL A 38 1.47 -0.27 6.08
CA VAL A 38 1.05 -0.48 7.46
C VAL A 38 -0.37 -1.05 7.52
N LYS A 39 -1.27 -0.50 6.70
CA LYS A 39 -2.65 -0.97 6.63
C LYS A 39 -2.74 -2.43 6.21
N TYR A 40 -2.02 -2.82 5.15
CA TYR A 40 -2.03 -4.20 4.66
C TYR A 40 -1.38 -5.16 5.65
N ARG A 41 -0.29 -4.76 6.31
CA ARG A 41 0.34 -5.57 7.35
C ARG A 41 -0.57 -5.79 8.55
N THR A 42 -1.34 -4.77 8.91
CA THR A 42 -2.32 -4.88 10.00
C THR A 42 -3.39 -5.91 9.66
N LEU A 43 -3.92 -5.87 8.43
CA LEU A 43 -4.90 -6.85 7.96
C LEU A 43 -4.31 -8.27 7.97
N ASP A 44 -3.10 -8.42 7.45
CA ASP A 44 -2.42 -9.72 7.43
C ASP A 44 -2.29 -10.30 8.83
N ARG A 45 -1.85 -9.50 9.80
CA ARG A 45 -1.73 -9.93 11.20
C ARG A 45 -3.08 -10.29 11.81
N GLN A 46 -4.14 -9.54 11.50
CA GLN A 46 -5.48 -9.82 12.00
C GLN A 46 -5.97 -11.17 11.49
N PHE A 47 -5.75 -11.49 10.22
CA PHE A 47 -6.12 -12.77 9.65
C PHE A 47 -5.26 -13.91 10.18
N GLN A 48 -3.96 -13.69 10.38
CA GLN A 48 -3.08 -14.68 11.01
C GLN A 48 -3.56 -15.02 12.42
N ALA A 49 -3.96 -14.01 13.19
CA ALA A 49 -4.50 -14.21 14.52
C ALA A 49 -5.84 -14.96 14.48
N LYS A 50 -6.70 -14.63 13.50
CA LYS A 50 -8.01 -15.27 13.37
C LYS A 50 -7.91 -16.75 13.01
N TYR A 51 -7.01 -17.12 12.11
CA TYR A 51 -6.91 -18.48 11.58
C TYR A 51 -5.73 -19.28 12.16
N GLY A 52 -4.82 -18.63 12.88
CA GLY A 52 -3.69 -19.31 13.52
C GLY A 52 -2.62 -19.82 12.55
N GLU A 53 -2.61 -19.34 11.30
CA GLU A 53 -1.69 -19.78 10.26
C GLU A 53 -1.28 -18.61 9.40
N GLU A 54 -0.18 -18.78 8.66
CA GLU A 54 0.18 -17.85 7.59
C GLU A 54 -0.73 -18.07 6.37
N PHE A 55 -0.91 -17.03 5.55
CA PHE A 55 -1.81 -17.06 4.41
C PHE A 55 -1.52 -18.22 3.46
N GLU A 56 -0.26 -18.46 3.10
CA GLU A 56 0.10 -19.50 2.14
C GLU A 56 -0.30 -20.92 2.61
N THR A 57 -0.17 -21.16 3.90
CA THR A 57 -0.57 -22.45 4.50
C THR A 57 -2.10 -22.57 4.54
N TRP A 58 -2.77 -21.55 5.03
CA TRP A 58 -4.22 -21.51 5.14
C TRP A 58 -4.89 -21.57 3.77
N ARG A 59 -4.34 -20.88 2.77
CA ARG A 59 -4.83 -20.84 1.41
C ARG A 59 -5.02 -22.23 0.81
N LYS A 60 -4.05 -23.11 1.00
CA LYS A 60 -4.09 -24.47 0.47
C LYS A 60 -5.30 -25.25 1.00
N THR A 61 -5.56 -25.11 2.30
CA THR A 61 -6.70 -25.76 2.94
C THR A 61 -8.02 -25.23 2.40
N VAL A 62 -8.14 -23.92 2.22
CA VAL A 62 -9.36 -23.26 1.74
C VAL A 62 -9.67 -23.66 0.30
N LEU A 63 -8.64 -23.70 -0.56
CA LEU A 63 -8.83 -24.04 -1.98
C LEU A 63 -9.29 -25.49 -2.18
N ASP A 64 -8.94 -26.39 -1.25
CA ASP A 64 -9.32 -27.81 -1.34
C ASP A 64 -10.69 -28.09 -0.71
N SER A 65 -11.37 -27.07 -0.21
CA SER A 65 -12.68 -27.21 0.46
C SER A 65 -13.71 -26.32 -0.22
N LYS A 66 -14.98 -26.51 0.17
CA LYS A 66 -16.06 -25.59 -0.21
C LYS A 66 -16.32 -24.69 0.99
N PRO A 67 -15.61 -23.55 1.10
CA PRO A 67 -15.71 -22.72 2.29
C PRO A 67 -17.08 -22.01 2.37
N PRO A 68 -17.54 -21.70 3.59
CA PRO A 68 -18.68 -20.81 3.77
C PRO A 68 -18.38 -19.42 3.17
N PHE A 69 -19.44 -18.67 2.89
CA PHE A 69 -19.33 -17.34 2.29
C PHE A 69 -18.34 -16.42 3.03
N GLN A 70 -18.41 -16.40 4.37
CA GLN A 70 -17.54 -15.54 5.17
C GLN A 70 -16.06 -15.93 5.01
N THR A 71 -15.77 -17.21 4.97
CA THR A 71 -14.38 -17.69 4.79
C THR A 71 -13.87 -17.33 3.40
N GLU A 72 -14.73 -17.43 2.39
CA GLU A 72 -14.37 -17.03 1.02
C GLU A 72 -14.08 -15.52 0.95
N GLN A 73 -14.89 -14.71 1.63
CA GLN A 73 -14.68 -13.26 1.69
C GLN A 73 -13.34 -12.95 2.39
N ASP A 74 -13.05 -13.64 3.49
CA ASP A 74 -11.78 -13.49 4.20
C ASP A 74 -10.61 -13.89 3.33
N TYR A 75 -10.77 -14.91 2.49
CA TYR A 75 -9.73 -15.32 1.54
C TYR A 75 -9.37 -14.19 0.60
N PHE A 76 -10.36 -13.56 -0.03
CA PHE A 76 -10.11 -12.47 -0.96
C PHE A 76 -9.51 -11.25 -0.26
N ASP A 77 -10.00 -10.91 0.92
CA ASP A 77 -9.50 -9.77 1.69
C ASP A 77 -8.05 -10.00 2.14
N TRP A 78 -7.75 -11.21 2.57
CA TRP A 78 -6.41 -11.57 3.01
C TRP A 78 -5.43 -11.62 1.82
N GLU A 79 -5.86 -12.20 0.71
CA GLU A 79 -5.06 -12.23 -0.53
C GLU A 79 -4.71 -10.81 -0.98
N MET A 80 -5.69 -9.92 -0.95
CA MET A 80 -5.48 -8.50 -1.28
C MET A 80 -4.43 -7.89 -0.35
N ALA A 81 -4.49 -8.17 0.94
CA ALA A 81 -3.52 -7.63 1.90
C ALA A 81 -2.11 -8.14 1.63
N VAL A 82 -1.95 -9.43 1.41
CA VAL A 82 -0.64 -10.05 1.15
C VAL A 82 -0.04 -9.52 -0.15
N THR A 83 -0.84 -9.44 -1.21
CA THR A 83 -0.42 -8.86 -2.48
C THR A 83 -0.06 -7.39 -2.31
N GLY A 84 -0.88 -6.67 -1.55
CA GLY A 84 -0.66 -5.25 -1.27
C GLY A 84 0.66 -4.99 -0.54
N ILE A 85 1.05 -5.86 0.40
CA ILE A 85 2.34 -5.76 1.09
C ILE A 85 3.49 -5.81 0.08
N ALA A 86 3.49 -6.81 -0.79
CA ALA A 86 4.54 -6.97 -1.79
C ALA A 86 4.60 -5.77 -2.75
N ASP A 87 3.44 -5.32 -3.21
CA ASP A 87 3.33 -4.19 -4.12
C ASP A 87 3.84 -2.90 -3.48
N MET A 88 3.49 -2.66 -2.21
CA MET A 88 3.93 -1.44 -1.51
C MET A 88 5.42 -1.47 -1.19
N GLN A 89 5.98 -2.63 -0.86
CA GLN A 89 7.41 -2.77 -0.66
C GLN A 89 8.20 -2.43 -1.93
N GLU A 90 7.71 -2.90 -3.08
CA GLU A 90 8.31 -2.59 -4.38
C GLU A 90 8.18 -1.11 -4.72
N GLU A 91 7.01 -0.53 -4.49
CA GLU A 91 6.75 0.89 -4.75
C GLU A 91 7.61 1.80 -3.87
N ILE A 92 7.73 1.48 -2.59
CA ILE A 92 8.58 2.22 -1.65
C ILE A 92 10.03 2.22 -2.12
N LYS A 93 10.53 1.05 -2.53
CA LYS A 93 11.91 0.92 -3.02
C LYS A 93 12.13 1.79 -4.25
N LYS A 94 11.19 1.76 -5.20
CA LYS A 94 11.24 2.58 -6.41
C LYS A 94 11.27 4.06 -6.07
N LEU A 95 10.38 4.51 -5.20
CA LEU A 95 10.26 5.92 -4.82
C LEU A 95 11.51 6.41 -4.08
N GLN A 96 12.08 5.58 -3.22
CA GLN A 96 13.33 5.91 -2.53
C GLN A 96 14.48 6.07 -3.51
N CYS A 97 14.55 5.23 -4.54
CA CYS A 97 15.55 5.36 -5.61
C CYS A 97 15.37 6.66 -6.39
N LEU A 98 14.13 7.04 -6.68
CA LEU A 98 13.84 8.29 -7.39
C LEU A 98 14.30 9.52 -6.58
N GLN A 99 14.12 9.50 -5.26
CA GLN A 99 14.54 10.60 -4.40
C GLN A 99 16.07 10.76 -4.34
N GLN A 100 16.82 9.70 -4.61
CA GLN A 100 18.28 9.71 -4.58
C GLN A 100 18.90 10.11 -5.90
N GLN A 101 18.12 10.33 -6.95
CA GLN A 101 18.63 10.79 -8.23
C GLN A 101 19.07 12.25 -8.14
N PRO A 102 20.23 12.60 -8.73
CA PRO A 102 20.75 13.96 -8.73
C PRO A 102 19.91 14.94 -9.58
#